data_79d1ba163f2ef22058589cbe29b93837
#
_entry.id   79d1ba163f2ef22058589cbe29b93837
#
_cell.length_a   1.000
_cell.length_b   1.000
_cell.length_c   1.000
_cell.angle_alpha   90.00
_cell.angle_beta   90.00
_cell.angle_gamma   90.00
#
_symmetry.space_group_name_H-M   'P 1'
#
loop_
_entity.id
_entity.type
_entity.pdbx_description
1 polymer ?
#
loop_
_entity_poly.entity_id
_entity_poly.type
_entity_poly.pdbx_seq_one_letter_code
_entity_poly.pdbx_strand_id
1 'polypeptide(L)'
;MRIYSNPYELMSETARNIWEMGTEVKPKTYQNKVIEGKDEFITKELICEQYCLTHMDDPSPLFVFTKSKDWADAEFKERISGVMENPGKAWELRKDIWEEFLVNGFFDYTYAERMNETVSYKGKAFSKIEAIIELLKTDNDTRKAILNIYGEDGFNEDCDSNYLGGEHRIPCS
;
A
#
# COMPACT_ATOMS: atom_id res chain seq x y z
N MET A 1 2.12 -23.64 -1.70
CA MET A 1 1.01 -22.79 -1.20
C MET A 1 0.59 -23.30 0.17
N ARG A 2 0.55 -22.46 1.17
CA ARG A 2 0.11 -22.79 2.53
C ARG A 2 -1.34 -22.32 2.72
N ILE A 3 -2.13 -23.11 3.45
CA ILE A 3 -3.56 -22.83 3.65
C ILE A 3 -3.78 -22.59 5.14
N TYR A 4 -4.43 -21.48 5.46
CA TYR A 4 -4.71 -21.05 6.83
C TYR A 4 -6.22 -20.86 7.03
N SER A 5 -6.70 -21.19 8.22
CA SER A 5 -8.12 -21.08 8.55
C SER A 5 -8.51 -19.66 8.96
N ASN A 6 -7.58 -18.88 9.49
CA ASN A 6 -7.84 -17.53 9.98
C ASN A 6 -6.59 -16.64 9.88
N PRO A 7 -6.77 -15.31 9.93
CA PRO A 7 -5.68 -14.34 9.82
C PRO A 7 -4.62 -14.45 10.93
N TYR A 8 -5.01 -14.83 12.14
CA TYR A 8 -4.06 -14.97 13.26
C TYR A 8 -3.06 -16.09 13.00
N GLU A 9 -3.56 -17.26 12.56
CA GLU A 9 -2.73 -18.40 12.20
C GLU A 9 -1.75 -18.02 11.07
N LEU A 10 -2.27 -17.40 10.01
CA LEU A 10 -1.45 -16.90 8.90
C LEU A 10 -0.32 -15.99 9.39
N MET A 11 -0.63 -14.97 10.16
CA MET A 11 0.37 -14.00 10.64
C MET A 11 1.40 -14.64 11.57
N SER A 12 0.96 -15.48 12.50
CA SER A 12 1.83 -16.14 13.47
C SER A 12 2.82 -17.09 12.79
N GLU A 13 2.31 -17.92 11.88
CA GLU A 13 3.13 -18.87 11.11
C GLU A 13 4.10 -18.14 10.17
N THR A 14 3.61 -17.09 9.51
CA THR A 14 4.46 -16.30 8.61
C THR A 14 5.59 -15.61 9.39
N ALA A 15 5.29 -15.00 10.54
CA ALA A 15 6.30 -14.38 11.39
C ALA A 15 7.37 -15.39 11.83
N ARG A 16 6.94 -16.59 12.25
CA ARG A 16 7.87 -17.66 12.62
C ARG A 16 8.74 -18.08 11.42
N ASN A 17 8.15 -18.29 10.26
CA ASN A 17 8.88 -18.68 9.05
C ASN A 17 9.89 -17.61 8.60
N ILE A 18 9.52 -16.34 8.68
CA ILE A 18 10.46 -15.23 8.41
C ILE A 18 11.63 -15.28 9.38
N TRP A 19 11.35 -15.51 10.66
CA TRP A 19 12.39 -15.57 11.68
C TRP A 19 13.37 -16.73 11.45
N GLU A 20 12.85 -17.93 11.17
CA GLU A 20 13.64 -19.16 11.05
C GLU A 20 14.31 -19.32 9.69
N MET A 21 13.62 -18.95 8.60
CA MET A 21 14.04 -19.26 7.23
C MET A 21 14.18 -18.04 6.33
N GLY A 22 13.82 -16.84 6.82
CA GLY A 22 13.89 -15.61 6.02
C GLY A 22 15.31 -15.28 5.61
N THR A 23 15.46 -14.87 4.36
CA THR A 23 16.72 -14.34 3.82
C THR A 23 16.93 -12.92 4.31
N GLU A 24 18.11 -12.62 4.80
CA GLU A 24 18.48 -11.26 5.20
C GLU A 24 18.62 -10.36 3.96
N VAL A 25 17.95 -9.22 4.00
CA VAL A 25 17.97 -8.20 2.95
C VAL A 25 18.49 -6.90 3.53
N LYS A 26 19.43 -6.28 2.84
CA LYS A 26 20.04 -4.98 3.19
C LYS A 26 19.63 -3.95 2.15
N PRO A 27 18.50 -3.26 2.35
CA PRO A 27 18.04 -2.27 1.41
C PRO A 27 18.99 -1.08 1.36
N LYS A 28 19.14 -0.46 0.18
CA LYS A 28 19.97 0.73 -0.01
C LYS A 28 19.19 2.01 0.23
N THR A 29 17.89 1.96 -0.05
CA THR A 29 16.99 3.10 0.11
C THR A 29 15.70 2.68 0.81
N TYR A 30 15.08 3.61 1.51
CA TYR A 30 13.75 3.47 2.08
C TYR A 30 13.04 4.82 1.94
N GLN A 31 11.92 4.83 1.21
CA GLN A 31 11.18 6.06 0.86
C GLN A 31 12.14 7.19 0.40
N ASN A 32 12.96 6.90 -0.60
CA ASN A 32 13.97 7.79 -1.20
C ASN A 32 15.07 8.30 -0.25
N LYS A 33 15.10 7.84 1.00
CA LYS A 33 16.22 8.10 1.92
C LYS A 33 17.29 7.03 1.73
N VAL A 34 18.55 7.46 1.61
CA VAL A 34 19.68 6.54 1.59
C VAL A 34 19.88 5.95 2.98
N ILE A 35 19.75 4.63 3.09
CA ILE A 35 19.88 3.88 4.33
C ILE A 35 20.98 2.81 4.26
N GLU A 36 21.77 2.81 3.20
CA GLU A 36 22.86 1.86 3.01
C GLU A 36 23.83 1.87 4.21
N GLY A 37 24.09 0.68 4.75
CA GLY A 37 24.96 0.51 5.92
C GLY A 37 24.32 0.79 7.28
N LYS A 38 23.01 1.02 7.33
CA LYS A 38 22.27 1.18 8.58
C LYS A 38 21.62 -0.15 8.98
N ASP A 39 22.11 -0.75 10.05
CA ASP A 39 21.67 -2.08 10.51
C ASP A 39 20.21 -2.12 10.96
N GLU A 40 19.66 -1.01 11.41
CA GLU A 40 18.25 -0.90 11.82
C GLU A 40 17.24 -1.10 10.68
N PHE A 41 17.69 -1.01 9.42
CA PHE A 41 16.87 -1.27 8.23
C PHE A 41 17.09 -2.64 7.61
N ILE A 42 17.91 -3.49 8.23
CA ILE A 42 18.06 -4.87 7.79
C ILE A 42 16.74 -5.62 8.04
N THR A 43 16.21 -6.25 7.02
CA THR A 43 14.99 -7.04 7.08
C THR A 43 15.24 -8.51 6.81
N LYS A 44 14.29 -9.35 7.18
CA LYS A 44 14.24 -10.75 6.74
C LYS A 44 13.02 -10.93 5.86
N GLU A 45 13.18 -11.62 4.74
CA GLU A 45 12.14 -11.80 3.75
C GLU A 45 11.99 -13.25 3.32
N LEU A 46 10.76 -13.66 3.03
CA LEU A 46 10.45 -14.91 2.34
C LEU A 46 10.10 -14.56 0.90
N ILE A 47 10.78 -15.20 -0.04
CA ILE A 47 10.60 -14.94 -1.47
C ILE A 47 9.70 -16.02 -2.07
N CYS A 48 8.77 -15.59 -2.96
CA CYS A 48 7.84 -16.46 -3.69
C CYS A 48 6.90 -17.29 -2.78
N GLU A 49 6.58 -16.81 -1.60
CA GLU A 49 5.60 -17.43 -0.72
C GLU A 49 4.17 -17.19 -1.22
N GLN A 50 3.34 -18.22 -1.11
CA GLN A 50 1.92 -18.16 -1.48
C GLN A 50 1.07 -18.63 -0.32
N TYR A 51 0.06 -17.85 0.01
CA TYR A 51 -0.88 -18.12 1.10
C TYR A 51 -2.30 -18.21 0.56
N CYS A 52 -3.10 -19.07 1.18
CA CYS A 52 -4.54 -19.10 1.00
C CYS A 52 -5.19 -18.93 2.37
N LEU A 53 -6.06 -17.96 2.51
CA LEU A 53 -6.87 -17.76 3.70
C LEU A 53 -8.30 -18.19 3.38
N THR A 54 -8.81 -19.19 4.11
CA THR A 54 -10.11 -19.81 3.79
C THR A 54 -11.29 -19.10 4.45
N HIS A 55 -11.07 -18.42 5.58
CA HIS A 55 -12.11 -17.69 6.30
C HIS A 55 -11.65 -16.27 6.59
N MET A 56 -12.43 -15.30 6.13
CA MET A 56 -12.19 -13.86 6.31
C MET A 56 -13.36 -13.15 7.00
N ASP A 57 -14.29 -13.93 7.54
CA ASP A 57 -15.55 -13.41 8.07
C ASP A 57 -15.35 -12.61 9.36
N ASP A 58 -14.27 -12.91 10.10
CA ASP A 58 -13.91 -12.20 11.31
C ASP A 58 -12.46 -11.67 11.24
N PRO A 59 -12.28 -10.37 10.98
CA PRO A 59 -10.97 -9.74 10.97
C PRO A 59 -10.42 -9.46 12.37
N SER A 60 -11.20 -9.67 13.43
CA SER A 60 -10.81 -9.32 14.80
C SER A 60 -9.48 -9.93 15.26
N PRO A 61 -9.09 -11.15 14.86
CA PRO A 61 -7.79 -11.70 15.21
C PRO A 61 -6.59 -10.89 14.69
N LEU A 62 -6.75 -10.11 13.62
CA LEU A 62 -5.69 -9.23 13.12
C LEU A 62 -5.34 -8.10 14.09
N PHE A 63 -6.29 -7.67 14.91
CA PHE A 63 -6.07 -6.59 15.88
C PHE A 63 -5.17 -7.00 17.05
N VAL A 64 -4.84 -8.27 17.19
CA VAL A 64 -3.81 -8.73 18.12
C VAL A 64 -2.43 -8.19 17.69
N PHE A 65 -2.21 -8.00 16.39
CA PHE A 65 -0.95 -7.54 15.82
C PHE A 65 -0.89 -6.03 15.59
N THR A 66 -2.03 -5.34 15.60
CA THR A 66 -2.05 -3.88 15.45
C THR A 66 -2.49 -3.20 16.74
N LYS A 67 -1.72 -2.22 17.18
CA LYS A 67 -2.03 -1.41 18.36
C LYS A 67 -2.99 -0.26 18.06
N SER A 68 -3.24 0.02 16.79
CA SER A 68 -4.01 1.18 16.36
C SER A 68 -5.08 0.80 15.33
N LYS A 69 -6.23 0.35 15.85
CA LYS A 69 -7.42 0.12 15.02
C LYS A 69 -7.89 1.40 14.37
N ASP A 70 -7.89 2.50 15.12
CA ASP A 70 -8.37 3.80 14.64
C ASP A 70 -7.55 4.30 13.45
N TRP A 71 -6.24 4.10 13.48
CA TRP A 71 -5.37 4.39 12.35
C TRP A 71 -5.71 3.52 11.13
N ALA A 72 -5.87 2.22 11.30
CA ALA A 72 -6.19 1.31 10.22
C ALA A 72 -7.53 1.66 9.56
N ASP A 73 -8.54 1.98 10.37
CA ASP A 73 -9.87 2.40 9.89
C ASP A 73 -9.79 3.75 9.15
N ALA A 74 -9.00 4.70 9.66
CA ALA A 74 -8.82 6.00 9.02
C ALA A 74 -8.10 5.87 7.68
N GLU A 75 -6.99 5.13 7.63
CA GLU A 75 -6.23 4.89 6.40
C GLU A 75 -7.07 4.15 5.35
N PHE A 76 -7.85 3.15 5.77
CA PHE A 76 -8.74 2.45 4.85
C PHE A 76 -9.78 3.41 4.25
N LYS A 77 -10.40 4.28 5.06
CA LYS A 77 -11.37 5.27 4.59
C LYS A 77 -10.75 6.26 3.59
N GLU A 78 -9.54 6.72 3.85
CA GLU A 78 -8.82 7.60 2.91
C GLU A 78 -8.57 6.89 1.57
N ARG A 79 -8.13 5.64 1.60
CA ARG A 79 -7.88 4.86 0.37
C ARG A 79 -9.10 4.71 -0.53
N ILE A 80 -10.29 4.58 0.06
CA ILE A 80 -11.54 4.37 -0.71
C ILE A 80 -12.41 5.64 -0.81
N SER A 81 -11.90 6.80 -0.42
CA SER A 81 -12.66 8.05 -0.34
C SER A 81 -13.11 8.61 -1.70
N GLY A 82 -12.47 8.20 -2.79
CA GLY A 82 -12.63 8.83 -4.10
C GLY A 82 -11.84 10.14 -4.25
N VAL A 83 -11.07 10.52 -3.24
CA VAL A 83 -10.30 11.76 -3.21
C VAL A 83 -8.81 11.45 -3.18
N MET A 84 -8.04 12.14 -4.02
CA MET A 84 -6.58 12.09 -3.97
C MET A 84 -6.09 12.91 -2.78
N GLU A 85 -5.58 12.24 -1.75
CA GLU A 85 -5.06 12.90 -0.54
C GLU A 85 -3.61 12.54 -0.29
N ASN A 86 -2.78 13.58 -0.08
CA ASN A 86 -1.41 13.47 0.39
C ASN A 86 -1.09 14.72 1.24
N PRO A 87 -0.76 14.59 2.51
CA PRO A 87 -0.50 13.34 3.27
C PRO A 87 -1.77 12.66 3.80
N GLY A 88 -2.97 13.22 3.61
CA GLY A 88 -4.17 12.80 4.31
C GLY A 88 -4.14 13.17 5.80
N LYS A 89 -4.90 12.47 6.63
CA LYS A 89 -4.98 12.69 8.08
C LYS A 89 -4.70 11.45 8.91
N ALA A 90 -4.80 10.25 8.31
CA ALA A 90 -4.61 9.00 9.04
C ALA A 90 -3.23 8.89 9.68
N TRP A 91 -2.20 9.41 9.04
CA TRP A 91 -0.83 9.40 9.56
C TRP A 91 -0.68 10.11 10.90
N GLU A 92 -1.51 11.12 11.19
CA GLU A 92 -1.50 11.86 12.46
C GLU A 92 -1.76 10.95 13.68
N LEU A 93 -2.50 9.84 13.46
CA LEU A 93 -2.76 8.83 14.49
C LEU A 93 -1.54 7.95 14.79
N ARG A 94 -0.49 8.05 13.97
CA ARG A 94 0.81 7.38 14.15
C ARG A 94 1.95 8.34 13.80
N LYS A 95 1.83 9.56 14.25
CA LYS A 95 2.75 10.66 13.96
C LYS A 95 4.20 10.33 14.33
N ASP A 96 4.39 9.65 15.44
CA ASP A 96 5.67 9.17 15.94
C ASP A 96 6.46 8.31 14.95
N ILE A 97 5.75 7.67 14.03
CA ILE A 97 6.36 6.81 12.99
C ILE A 97 6.45 7.53 11.65
N TRP A 98 5.40 8.27 11.28
CA TRP A 98 5.25 8.76 9.90
C TRP A 98 5.79 10.19 9.68
N GLU A 99 5.90 11.02 10.74
CA GLU A 99 6.32 12.42 10.60
C GLU A 99 7.71 12.56 9.96
N GLU A 100 8.62 11.64 10.22
CA GLU A 100 9.97 11.66 9.67
C GLU A 100 10.04 11.46 8.13
N PHE A 101 8.97 10.91 7.54
CA PHE A 101 8.89 10.67 6.10
C PHE A 101 8.22 11.81 5.34
N LEU A 102 7.73 12.85 6.03
CA LEU A 102 7.19 14.03 5.38
C LEU A 102 8.31 14.92 4.84
N VAL A 103 8.21 15.27 3.57
CA VAL A 103 9.06 16.26 2.92
C VAL A 103 8.21 17.42 2.46
N ASN A 104 8.46 18.61 2.99
CA ASN A 104 7.65 19.81 2.73
C ASN A 104 6.13 19.61 3.02
N GLY A 105 5.79 18.76 3.98
CA GLY A 105 4.41 18.48 4.36
C GLY A 105 3.72 17.38 3.53
N PHE A 106 4.44 16.68 2.65
CA PHE A 106 3.91 15.61 1.82
C PHE A 106 4.72 14.33 1.97
N PHE A 107 4.08 13.19 1.75
CA PHE A 107 4.78 11.92 1.50
C PHE A 107 5.17 11.81 0.03
N ASP A 108 6.14 10.98 -0.31
CA ASP A 108 6.50 10.69 -1.70
C ASP A 108 5.28 10.23 -2.51
N TYR A 109 4.44 9.42 -1.90
CA TYR A 109 3.13 9.02 -2.41
C TYR A 109 2.23 8.58 -1.26
N THR A 110 0.92 8.55 -1.51
CA THR A 110 -0.03 7.84 -0.66
C THR A 110 -0.84 6.85 -1.49
N TYR A 111 -1.36 5.82 -0.85
CA TYR A 111 -2.29 4.92 -1.53
C TYR A 111 -3.60 5.63 -1.90
N ALA A 112 -4.04 6.60 -1.08
CA ALA A 112 -5.21 7.41 -1.38
C ALA A 112 -5.06 8.16 -2.72
N GLU A 113 -3.89 8.75 -2.99
CA GLU A 113 -3.62 9.37 -4.28
C GLU A 113 -3.71 8.38 -5.43
N ARG A 114 -2.94 7.29 -5.33
CA ARG A 114 -2.79 6.31 -6.42
C ARG A 114 -4.08 5.55 -6.73
N MET A 115 -4.87 5.26 -5.70
CA MET A 115 -6.14 4.55 -5.86
C MET A 115 -7.27 5.46 -6.37
N ASN A 116 -7.22 6.75 -6.06
CA ASN A 116 -8.25 7.71 -6.43
C ASN A 116 -7.85 8.63 -7.60
N GLU A 117 -6.74 8.35 -8.27
CA GLU A 117 -6.36 9.02 -9.49
C GLU A 117 -7.47 8.96 -10.53
N THR A 118 -7.68 10.07 -11.25
CA THR A 118 -8.75 10.19 -12.24
C THR A 118 -8.40 9.44 -13.52
N VAL A 119 -9.32 8.59 -13.95
CA VAL A 119 -9.24 7.85 -15.22
C VAL A 119 -10.46 8.10 -16.08
N SER A 120 -10.31 7.95 -17.39
CA SER A 120 -11.43 8.00 -18.32
C SER A 120 -12.00 6.59 -18.54
N TYR A 121 -13.27 6.39 -18.22
CA TYR A 121 -13.99 5.15 -18.51
C TYR A 121 -15.31 5.45 -19.20
N LYS A 122 -15.53 4.86 -20.38
CA LYS A 122 -16.72 5.11 -21.22
C LYS A 122 -17.00 6.60 -21.47
N GLY A 123 -15.92 7.40 -21.65
CA GLY A 123 -16.03 8.85 -21.93
C GLY A 123 -16.41 9.72 -20.72
N LYS A 124 -16.38 9.17 -19.51
CA LYS A 124 -16.58 9.90 -18.25
C LYS A 124 -15.34 9.81 -17.38
N ALA A 125 -15.12 10.85 -16.57
CA ALA A 125 -14.08 10.88 -15.56
C ALA A 125 -14.57 10.18 -14.29
N PHE A 126 -13.74 9.29 -13.75
CA PHE A 126 -13.96 8.57 -12.50
C PHE A 126 -12.63 8.49 -11.75
N SER A 127 -12.66 8.29 -10.44
CA SER A 127 -11.49 7.74 -9.76
C SER A 127 -11.25 6.28 -10.21
N LYS A 128 -10.02 5.77 -10.05
CA LYS A 128 -9.73 4.37 -10.39
C LYS A 128 -10.68 3.40 -9.68
N ILE A 129 -10.98 3.66 -8.40
CA ILE A 129 -11.91 2.83 -7.60
C ILE A 129 -13.32 2.88 -8.19
N GLU A 130 -13.84 4.08 -8.48
CA GLU A 130 -15.16 4.23 -9.06
C GLU A 130 -15.26 3.55 -10.42
N ALA A 131 -14.24 3.68 -11.27
CA ALA A 131 -14.19 3.02 -12.57
C ALA A 131 -14.26 1.49 -12.45
N ILE A 132 -13.58 0.90 -11.46
CA ILE A 132 -13.64 -0.54 -11.19
C ILE A 132 -15.03 -0.93 -10.68
N ILE A 133 -15.63 -0.16 -9.79
CA ILE A 133 -17.00 -0.40 -9.30
C ILE A 133 -17.99 -0.38 -10.47
N GLU A 134 -17.90 0.61 -11.36
CA GLU A 134 -18.77 0.68 -12.55
C GLU A 134 -18.54 -0.49 -13.53
N LEU A 135 -17.29 -0.93 -13.68
CA LEU A 135 -16.97 -2.12 -14.46
C LEU A 135 -17.61 -3.38 -13.85
N LEU A 136 -17.48 -3.60 -12.55
CA LEU A 136 -18.04 -4.74 -11.83
C LEU A 136 -19.59 -4.72 -11.81
N LYS A 137 -20.21 -3.54 -11.76
CA LYS A 137 -21.68 -3.43 -11.91
C LYS A 137 -22.15 -3.87 -13.30
N THR A 138 -21.32 -3.68 -14.32
CA THR A 138 -21.66 -4.06 -15.70
C THR A 138 -21.40 -5.54 -15.96
N ASP A 139 -20.32 -6.08 -15.39
CA ASP A 139 -19.88 -7.46 -15.56
C ASP A 139 -19.15 -7.88 -14.26
N ASN A 140 -19.87 -8.55 -13.36
CA ASN A 140 -19.37 -8.98 -12.07
C ASN A 140 -18.36 -10.14 -12.15
N ASP A 141 -18.31 -10.83 -13.28
CA ASP A 141 -17.37 -11.93 -13.53
C ASP A 141 -16.12 -11.48 -14.33
N THR A 142 -15.99 -10.18 -14.56
CA THR A 142 -14.90 -9.62 -15.35
C THR A 142 -13.52 -9.91 -14.74
N ARG A 143 -12.57 -10.27 -15.59
CA ARG A 143 -11.13 -10.38 -15.21
C ARG A 143 -10.36 -9.08 -15.41
N LYS A 144 -11.05 -7.99 -15.81
CA LYS A 144 -10.42 -6.69 -16.12
C LYS A 144 -10.48 -5.71 -14.96
N ALA A 145 -11.15 -6.05 -13.85
CA ALA A 145 -11.24 -5.20 -12.67
C ALA A 145 -9.93 -5.27 -11.85
N ILE A 146 -8.89 -4.64 -12.38
CA ILE A 146 -7.57 -4.58 -11.76
C ILE A 146 -7.29 -3.13 -11.34
N LEU A 147 -7.06 -2.92 -10.04
CA LEU A 147 -6.61 -1.65 -9.50
C LEU A 147 -5.07 -1.60 -9.50
N ASN A 148 -4.50 -0.88 -10.47
CA ASN A 148 -3.07 -0.63 -10.48
C ASN A 148 -2.73 0.58 -9.60
N ILE A 149 -2.00 0.34 -8.51
CA ILE A 149 -1.58 1.35 -7.55
C ILE A 149 -0.17 1.88 -7.78
N TYR A 150 0.62 1.23 -8.63
CA TYR A 150 2.01 1.68 -8.88
C TYR A 150 2.15 2.57 -10.12
N GLY A 151 1.17 2.57 -11.03
CA GLY A 151 1.26 3.37 -12.25
C GLY A 151 2.41 2.95 -13.17
N GLU A 152 2.58 3.69 -14.26
CA GLU A 152 3.71 3.49 -15.20
C GLU A 152 5.02 4.07 -14.65
N ASP A 153 4.91 5.10 -13.83
CA ASP A 153 6.00 5.81 -13.16
C ASP A 153 6.79 4.94 -12.17
N GLY A 154 6.17 3.91 -11.60
CA GLY A 154 6.85 2.97 -10.70
C GLY A 154 7.97 2.13 -11.36
N PHE A 155 8.11 2.22 -12.69
CA PHE A 155 9.15 1.54 -13.46
C PHE A 155 10.12 2.49 -14.18
N ASN A 156 9.95 3.80 -13.99
CA ASN A 156 10.79 4.80 -14.62
C ASN A 156 11.69 5.45 -13.58
N GLU A 157 12.99 5.12 -13.61
CA GLU A 157 14.00 5.65 -12.70
C GLU A 157 14.07 7.20 -12.71
N ASP A 158 13.76 7.81 -13.86
CA ASP A 158 13.75 9.26 -14.00
C ASP A 158 12.57 9.94 -13.29
N CYS A 159 11.53 9.19 -12.96
CA CYS A 159 10.33 9.69 -12.28
C CYS A 159 10.43 9.63 -10.76
N ASP A 160 11.23 8.73 -10.21
CA ASP A 160 11.36 8.55 -8.76
C ASP A 160 11.88 9.81 -8.04
N SER A 161 12.73 10.61 -8.72
CA SER A 161 13.28 11.84 -8.16
C SER A 161 12.31 13.01 -8.12
N ASN A 162 11.18 12.92 -8.83
CA ASN A 162 10.21 14.01 -8.99
C ASN A 162 8.91 13.79 -8.21
N TYR A 163 8.76 12.69 -7.51
CA TYR A 163 7.62 12.42 -6.65
C TYR A 163 7.71 13.18 -5.31
N LEU A 164 8.03 14.43 -5.41
CA LEU A 164 7.93 15.35 -4.29
C LEU A 164 6.52 15.97 -4.35
N GLY A 165 5.63 15.42 -3.55
CA GLY A 165 4.24 15.75 -3.38
C GLY A 165 3.72 17.06 -4.00
N GLY A 166 2.58 17.03 -4.63
CA GLY A 166 1.81 18.19 -5.04
C GLY A 166 2.27 18.88 -6.31
N GLU A 167 3.04 19.94 -6.22
CA GLU A 167 3.30 20.87 -7.33
C GLU A 167 4.31 20.36 -8.38
N HIS A 168 5.02 19.28 -8.11
CA HIS A 168 6.07 18.75 -8.97
C HIS A 168 5.74 17.42 -9.64
N ARG A 169 4.48 17.06 -9.70
CA ARG A 169 4.05 15.89 -10.48
C ARG A 169 4.09 16.20 -11.95
N ILE A 170 5.26 16.06 -12.54
CA ILE A 170 5.38 16.05 -13.99
C ILE A 170 5.02 14.63 -14.42
N PRO A 171 3.95 14.41 -15.20
CA PRO A 171 3.71 13.12 -15.80
C PRO A 171 4.95 12.70 -16.56
N CYS A 172 5.44 11.50 -16.31
CA CYS A 172 6.49 10.92 -17.13
C CYS A 172 5.94 10.79 -18.54
N SER A 173 6.45 11.60 -19.46
CA SER A 173 6.06 11.59 -20.88
C SER A 173 6.72 10.46 -21.65
#